data_362fa74a71156904083ef3615f10d353
#
_entry.id   362fa74a71156904083ef3615f10d353
#
_cell.length_a   1.000
_cell.length_b   1.000
_cell.length_c   1.000
_cell.angle_alpha   90.00
_cell.angle_beta   90.00
_cell.angle_gamma   90.00
#
_symmetry.space_group_name_H-M   'P 1'
#
loop_
_entity.id
_entity.type
_entity.pdbx_description
1 polymer ?
#
loop_
_entity_poly.entity_id
_entity_poly.type
_entity_poly.pdbx_seq_one_letter_code
_entity_poly.pdbx_strand_id
1 'polypeptide(L)'
;MSLINYASREINCKIVYYGTGLGGKTTNLEYVYSKANPDAKGKMISLATETERTLFFDFLPIDLGEVKGFKARFDLYTVPDHVYYNTSRKLILKGVDGVIFGADSQAERMEANIEAMHNLYENLESYGYDLTNIPFPTQYNKRDLPNAMSMADLRSQLNPMGVPDFEGVAIEGQGVFETLGAGSKMVVQALS
;
A
#
# COMPACT_ATOMS: atom_id res chain seq x y z
N MET A 1 -0.72 -14.55 -1.57
CA MET A 1 -0.61 -15.56 -2.66
C MET A 1 -1.63 -15.23 -3.72
N SER A 2 -1.14 -14.94 -4.90
CA SER A 2 -2.01 -14.67 -6.05
C SER A 2 -2.77 -15.93 -6.45
N LEU A 3 -4.03 -15.76 -6.83
CA LEU A 3 -4.88 -16.82 -7.31
C LEU A 3 -5.05 -16.68 -8.83
N ILE A 4 -4.54 -17.66 -9.57
CA ILE A 4 -4.71 -17.71 -11.02
C ILE A 4 -5.87 -18.63 -11.34
N ASN A 5 -6.91 -18.08 -11.94
CA ASN A 5 -8.03 -18.85 -12.45
C ASN A 5 -7.89 -18.99 -13.98
N TYR A 6 -7.46 -20.17 -14.42
CA TYR A 6 -7.25 -20.44 -15.84
C TYR A 6 -8.56 -20.54 -16.62
N ALA A 7 -9.66 -20.93 -15.98
CA ALA A 7 -10.96 -21.08 -16.63
C ALA A 7 -11.56 -19.71 -17.00
N SER A 8 -11.52 -18.75 -16.07
CA SER A 8 -11.99 -17.38 -16.30
C SER A 8 -10.92 -16.46 -16.88
N ARG A 9 -9.67 -16.92 -16.93
CA ARG A 9 -8.49 -16.11 -17.29
C ARG A 9 -8.35 -14.86 -16.42
N GLU A 10 -8.42 -15.06 -15.11
CA GLU A 10 -8.29 -13.99 -14.12
C GLU A 10 -7.11 -14.27 -13.19
N ILE A 11 -6.39 -13.22 -12.86
CA ILE A 11 -5.38 -13.21 -11.79
C ILE A 11 -5.87 -12.28 -10.70
N ASN A 12 -6.02 -12.81 -9.49
CA ASN A 12 -6.36 -12.02 -8.32
C ASN A 12 -5.13 -11.82 -7.46
N CYS A 13 -4.76 -10.57 -7.23
CA CYS A 13 -3.60 -10.18 -6.43
C CYS A 13 -4.03 -9.32 -5.26
N LYS A 14 -3.30 -9.43 -4.16
CA LYS A 14 -3.54 -8.64 -2.95
C LYS A 14 -2.40 -7.66 -2.72
N ILE A 15 -2.74 -6.36 -2.63
CA ILE A 15 -1.82 -5.29 -2.27
C ILE A 15 -2.29 -4.65 -0.97
N VAL A 16 -1.38 -4.49 -0.02
CA VAL A 16 -1.65 -3.86 1.28
C VAL A 16 -0.89 -2.54 1.38
N TYR A 17 -1.63 -1.46 1.65
CA TYR A 17 -1.06 -0.18 2.02
C TYR A 17 -0.71 -0.20 3.50
N TYR A 18 0.56 -0.06 3.79
CA TYR A 18 1.11 -0.07 5.13
C TYR A 18 1.79 1.27 5.44
N GLY A 19 1.98 1.60 6.71
CA GLY A 19 2.64 2.85 7.09
C GLY A 19 2.10 3.42 8.38
N THR A 20 2.55 4.63 8.71
CA THR A 20 2.16 5.30 9.94
C THR A 20 0.68 5.70 9.93
N GLY A 21 0.11 5.86 11.12
CA GLY A 21 -1.20 6.47 11.28
C GLY A 21 -1.22 7.88 10.67
N LEU A 22 -2.30 8.23 9.99
CA LEU A 22 -2.49 9.49 9.28
C LEU A 22 -1.50 9.72 8.11
N GLY A 23 -0.80 8.68 7.68
CA GLY A 23 0.18 8.76 6.58
C GLY A 23 -0.42 8.84 5.19
N GLY A 24 -1.74 8.77 5.06
CA GLY A 24 -2.44 8.91 3.78
C GLY A 24 -2.81 7.59 3.09
N LYS A 25 -2.82 6.47 3.81
CA LYS A 25 -3.23 5.16 3.27
C LYS A 25 -4.67 5.20 2.72
N THR A 26 -5.61 5.60 3.56
CA THR A 26 -7.02 5.76 3.18
C THR A 26 -7.20 6.80 2.08
N THR A 27 -6.50 7.92 2.15
CA THR A 27 -6.55 8.98 1.15
C THR A 27 -6.10 8.47 -0.23
N ASN A 28 -5.09 7.62 -0.29
CA ASN A 28 -4.67 6.96 -1.53
C ASN A 28 -5.81 6.13 -2.13
N LEU A 29 -6.45 5.27 -1.34
CA LEU A 29 -7.55 4.43 -1.83
C LEU A 29 -8.76 5.26 -2.27
N GLU A 30 -9.12 6.27 -1.51
CA GLU A 30 -10.21 7.19 -1.86
C GLU A 30 -9.96 7.90 -3.18
N TYR A 31 -8.72 8.34 -3.41
CA TYR A 31 -8.36 8.97 -4.68
C TYR A 31 -8.44 7.99 -5.85
N VAL A 32 -7.89 6.79 -5.70
CA VAL A 32 -7.99 5.72 -6.70
C VAL A 32 -9.46 5.43 -7.01
N TYR A 33 -10.28 5.27 -5.98
CA TYR A 33 -11.71 5.02 -6.13
C TYR A 33 -12.42 6.15 -6.89
N SER A 34 -12.10 7.41 -6.58
CA SER A 34 -12.75 8.56 -7.21
C SER A 34 -12.39 8.72 -8.68
N LYS A 35 -11.21 8.30 -9.11
CA LYS A 35 -10.68 8.49 -10.46
C LYS A 35 -10.74 7.26 -11.35
N ALA A 36 -10.85 6.05 -10.78
CA ALA A 36 -10.94 4.84 -11.57
C ALA A 36 -12.24 4.79 -12.37
N ASN A 37 -12.17 4.17 -13.56
CA ASN A 37 -13.36 3.93 -14.37
C ASN A 37 -14.37 3.12 -13.55
N PRO A 38 -15.67 3.50 -13.52
CA PRO A 38 -16.70 2.75 -12.81
C PRO A 38 -16.76 1.26 -13.15
N ASP A 39 -16.46 0.89 -14.39
CA ASP A 39 -16.45 -0.51 -14.84
C ASP A 39 -15.21 -1.29 -14.35
N ALA A 40 -14.16 -0.59 -13.92
CA ALA A 40 -12.90 -1.16 -13.48
C ALA A 40 -12.78 -1.27 -11.96
N LYS A 41 -13.75 -0.77 -11.20
CA LYS A 41 -13.72 -0.79 -9.73
C LYS A 41 -14.95 -1.44 -9.14
N GLY A 42 -14.74 -2.15 -8.02
CA GLY A 42 -15.83 -2.62 -7.18
C GLY A 42 -16.22 -1.56 -6.14
N LYS A 43 -17.04 -1.97 -5.19
CA LYS A 43 -17.46 -1.11 -4.07
C LYS A 43 -16.32 -0.95 -3.07
N MET A 44 -15.97 0.27 -2.73
CA MET A 44 -15.06 0.55 -1.62
C MET A 44 -15.79 0.31 -0.30
N ILE A 45 -15.18 -0.49 0.57
CA ILE A 45 -15.68 -0.79 1.90
C ILE A 45 -14.70 -0.20 2.90
N SER A 46 -15.22 0.57 3.85
CA SER A 46 -14.45 1.15 4.94
C SER A 46 -15.05 0.73 6.27
N LEU A 47 -14.28 -0.01 7.05
CA LEU A 47 -14.67 -0.42 8.40
C LEU A 47 -14.05 0.56 9.40
N ALA A 48 -14.76 1.63 9.67
CA ALA A 48 -14.41 2.64 10.68
C ALA A 48 -15.41 2.60 11.82
N THR A 49 -14.99 2.93 13.03
CA THR A 49 -15.94 3.20 14.14
C THR A 49 -16.30 4.67 14.18
N GLU A 50 -17.38 4.98 14.92
CA GLU A 50 -17.86 6.35 15.10
C GLU A 50 -16.83 7.30 15.73
N THR A 51 -15.84 6.76 16.44
CA THR A 51 -14.86 7.54 17.20
C THR A 51 -13.46 7.58 16.61
N GLU A 52 -13.11 6.64 15.72
CA GLU A 52 -11.77 6.56 15.12
C GLU A 52 -11.85 6.27 13.62
N ARG A 53 -11.00 6.95 12.84
CA ARG A 53 -11.11 7.00 11.38
C ARG A 53 -10.87 5.69 10.65
N THR A 54 -9.99 4.83 11.13
CA THR A 54 -9.74 3.53 10.51
C THR A 54 -9.38 2.55 11.60
N LEU A 55 -10.40 1.92 12.22
CA LEU A 55 -10.16 0.92 13.25
C LEU A 55 -9.70 -0.41 12.70
N PHE A 56 -10.23 -0.76 11.53
CA PHE A 56 -9.97 -2.07 10.96
C PHE A 56 -9.21 -1.94 9.64
N PHE A 57 -9.87 -1.63 8.57
CA PHE A 57 -9.21 -1.48 7.26
C PHE A 57 -10.17 -0.91 6.22
N ASP A 58 -9.60 -0.39 5.14
CA ASP A 58 -10.34 -0.11 3.91
C ASP A 58 -10.05 -1.21 2.89
N PHE A 59 -11.01 -1.49 2.04
CA PHE A 59 -10.92 -2.48 0.98
C PHE A 59 -11.46 -1.92 -0.32
N LEU A 60 -10.69 -2.05 -1.40
CA LEU A 60 -11.10 -1.62 -2.74
C LEU A 60 -10.64 -2.66 -3.77
N PRO A 61 -11.56 -3.41 -4.39
CA PRO A 61 -11.22 -4.23 -5.56
C PRO A 61 -11.14 -3.35 -6.81
N ILE A 62 -10.08 -3.52 -7.60
CA ILE A 62 -9.86 -2.76 -8.82
C ILE A 62 -9.30 -3.66 -9.93
N ASP A 63 -9.74 -3.39 -11.16
CA ASP A 63 -9.24 -4.03 -12.37
C ASP A 63 -8.22 -3.09 -13.02
N LEU A 64 -6.99 -3.56 -13.18
CA LEU A 64 -5.90 -2.78 -13.78
C LEU A 64 -5.54 -3.24 -15.20
N GLY A 65 -6.44 -3.97 -15.87
CA GLY A 65 -6.30 -4.37 -17.26
C GLY A 65 -5.84 -5.81 -17.45
N GLU A 66 -5.32 -6.11 -18.61
CA GLU A 66 -4.88 -7.46 -18.98
C GLU A 66 -3.37 -7.60 -18.90
N VAL A 67 -2.94 -8.77 -18.40
CA VAL A 67 -1.55 -9.17 -18.36
C VAL A 67 -1.43 -10.58 -18.96
N LYS A 68 -0.68 -10.72 -20.03
CA LYS A 68 -0.47 -12.01 -20.71
C LYS A 68 -1.78 -12.76 -21.04
N GLY A 69 -2.83 -12.01 -21.42
CA GLY A 69 -4.15 -12.56 -21.74
C GLY A 69 -5.02 -12.91 -20.54
N PHE A 70 -4.59 -12.55 -19.35
CA PHE A 70 -5.37 -12.68 -18.11
C PHE A 70 -5.81 -11.32 -17.62
N LYS A 71 -7.05 -11.23 -17.15
CA LYS A 71 -7.56 -10.04 -16.47
C LYS A 71 -6.93 -9.94 -15.08
N ALA A 72 -6.21 -8.84 -14.84
CA ALA A 72 -5.52 -8.62 -13.56
C ALA A 72 -6.43 -7.82 -12.61
N ARG A 73 -6.92 -8.49 -11.59
CA ARG A 73 -7.72 -7.91 -10.52
C ARG A 73 -6.87 -7.74 -9.27
N PHE A 74 -6.91 -6.54 -8.70
CA PHE A 74 -6.18 -6.23 -7.48
C PHE A 74 -7.15 -5.90 -6.36
N ASP A 75 -6.97 -6.57 -5.24
CA ASP A 75 -7.66 -6.27 -3.99
C ASP A 75 -6.74 -5.39 -3.15
N LEU A 76 -7.10 -4.12 -3.02
CA LEU A 76 -6.33 -3.13 -2.26
C LEU A 76 -6.87 -3.05 -0.84
N TYR A 77 -5.97 -3.13 0.13
CA TYR A 77 -6.29 -3.03 1.56
C TYR A 77 -5.46 -1.94 2.21
N THR A 78 -6.00 -1.28 3.23
CA THR A 78 -5.21 -0.53 4.21
C THR A 78 -5.13 -1.30 5.52
N VAL A 79 -4.13 -0.99 6.34
CA VAL A 79 -4.06 -1.50 7.72
C VAL A 79 -4.54 -0.45 8.71
N PRO A 80 -5.02 -0.86 9.91
CA PRO A 80 -5.39 0.07 10.97
C PRO A 80 -4.23 0.98 11.38
N ASP A 81 -4.55 2.24 11.69
CA ASP A 81 -3.56 3.26 12.02
C ASP A 81 -2.82 3.01 13.34
N HIS A 82 -3.49 2.41 14.29
CA HIS A 82 -2.97 2.32 15.65
C HIS A 82 -2.19 1.03 15.90
N VAL A 83 -1.04 1.14 16.58
CA VAL A 83 -0.18 0.00 16.94
C VAL A 83 -0.88 -1.04 17.82
N TYR A 84 -1.90 -0.66 18.59
CA TYR A 84 -2.71 -1.61 19.38
C TYR A 84 -3.44 -2.64 18.52
N TYR A 85 -3.61 -2.37 17.23
CA TYR A 85 -4.25 -3.27 16.29
C TYR A 85 -3.26 -4.13 15.49
N ASN A 86 -2.12 -4.45 16.10
CA ASN A 86 -1.10 -5.24 15.42
C ASN A 86 -1.62 -6.61 14.95
N THR A 87 -2.50 -7.24 15.72
CA THR A 87 -3.14 -8.50 15.32
C THR A 87 -3.93 -8.32 14.02
N SER A 88 -4.69 -7.24 13.89
CA SER A 88 -5.44 -6.92 12.66
C SER A 88 -4.50 -6.60 11.50
N ARG A 89 -3.43 -5.83 11.73
CA ARG A 89 -2.39 -5.56 10.73
C ARG A 89 -1.79 -6.85 10.18
N LYS A 90 -1.43 -7.75 11.08
CA LYS A 90 -0.88 -9.05 10.73
C LYS A 90 -1.86 -9.90 9.92
N LEU A 91 -3.12 -9.96 10.33
CA LEU A 91 -4.17 -10.68 9.60
C LEU A 91 -4.37 -10.15 8.18
N ILE A 92 -4.35 -8.83 8.00
CA ILE A 92 -4.50 -8.22 6.69
C ILE A 92 -3.33 -8.56 5.77
N LEU A 93 -2.11 -8.69 6.30
CA LEU A 93 -0.94 -9.09 5.53
C LEU A 93 -0.93 -10.55 5.08
N LYS A 94 -1.78 -11.40 5.66
CA LYS A 94 -1.82 -12.81 5.28
C LYS A 94 -2.18 -12.97 3.81
N GLY A 95 -1.34 -13.69 3.07
CA GLY A 95 -1.54 -13.91 1.64
C GLY A 95 -1.25 -12.70 0.77
N VAL A 96 -0.54 -11.70 1.27
CA VAL A 96 -0.19 -10.50 0.52
C VAL A 96 0.75 -10.82 -0.64
N ASP A 97 0.51 -10.18 -1.78
CA ASP A 97 1.35 -10.29 -2.98
C ASP A 97 2.29 -9.10 -3.14
N GLY A 98 1.93 -7.95 -2.63
CA GLY A 98 2.75 -6.75 -2.61
C GLY A 98 2.32 -5.77 -1.53
N VAL A 99 3.26 -4.95 -1.08
CA VAL A 99 3.02 -3.93 -0.06
C VAL A 99 3.39 -2.57 -0.64
N ILE A 100 2.56 -1.57 -0.39
CA ILE A 100 2.91 -0.17 -0.63
C ILE A 100 3.11 0.48 0.73
N PHE A 101 4.35 0.92 1.00
CA PHE A 101 4.64 1.63 2.24
C PHE A 101 4.43 3.14 2.05
N GLY A 102 3.50 3.70 2.81
CA GLY A 102 3.26 5.14 2.84
C GLY A 102 3.95 5.78 4.03
N ALA A 103 4.95 6.61 3.78
CA ALA A 103 5.62 7.41 4.79
C ALA A 103 5.04 8.82 4.83
N ASP A 104 5.00 9.40 6.00
CA ASP A 104 4.70 10.81 6.21
C ASP A 104 6.00 11.62 6.12
N SER A 105 6.09 12.56 5.18
CA SER A 105 7.33 13.33 4.94
C SER A 105 7.69 14.31 6.04
N GLN A 106 6.79 14.59 6.99
CA GLN A 106 7.04 15.55 8.05
C GLN A 106 8.17 15.08 8.98
N ALA A 107 9.09 15.99 9.33
CA ALA A 107 10.26 15.67 10.16
C ALA A 107 9.87 15.04 11.52
N GLU A 108 8.84 15.54 12.16
CA GLU A 108 8.34 15.03 13.44
C GLU A 108 7.66 13.66 13.35
N ARG A 109 7.42 13.16 12.14
CA ARG A 109 6.83 11.84 11.92
C ARG A 109 7.84 10.74 11.59
N MET A 110 9.12 11.08 11.57
CA MET A 110 10.16 10.11 11.19
C MET A 110 10.21 8.90 12.13
N GLU A 111 10.12 9.10 13.43
CA GLU A 111 10.10 7.98 14.39
C GLU A 111 8.90 7.06 14.14
N ALA A 112 7.73 7.63 13.88
CA ALA A 112 6.53 6.86 13.56
C ALA A 112 6.68 6.08 12.24
N ASN A 113 7.34 6.66 11.25
CA ASN A 113 7.65 5.98 9.99
C ASN A 113 8.56 4.76 10.24
N ILE A 114 9.62 4.95 11.02
CA ILE A 114 10.58 3.89 11.34
C ILE A 114 9.89 2.77 12.12
N GLU A 115 9.08 3.10 13.11
CA GLU A 115 8.30 2.14 13.90
C GLU A 115 7.37 1.33 13.00
N ALA A 116 6.65 1.98 12.10
CA ALA A 116 5.75 1.31 11.17
C ALA A 116 6.51 0.38 10.20
N MET A 117 7.69 0.78 9.75
CA MET A 117 8.55 -0.04 8.90
C MET A 117 9.04 -1.29 9.63
N HIS A 118 9.50 -1.16 10.86
CA HIS A 118 9.91 -2.30 11.69
C HIS A 118 8.73 -3.24 11.94
N ASN A 119 7.56 -2.70 12.26
CA ASN A 119 6.35 -3.49 12.47
C ASN A 119 5.95 -4.27 11.20
N LEU A 120 6.08 -3.65 10.03
CA LEU A 120 5.86 -4.34 8.75
C LEU A 120 6.83 -5.52 8.58
N TYR A 121 8.10 -5.30 8.85
CA TYR A 121 9.14 -6.33 8.72
C TYR A 121 8.86 -7.52 9.64
N GLU A 122 8.59 -7.26 10.91
CA GLU A 122 8.27 -8.31 11.90
C GLU A 122 7.03 -9.12 11.47
N ASN A 123 5.99 -8.45 11.01
CA ASN A 123 4.77 -9.10 10.57
C ASN A 123 4.97 -9.95 9.31
N LEU A 124 5.74 -9.47 8.34
CA LEU A 124 6.06 -10.23 7.13
C LEU A 124 6.95 -11.45 7.44
N GLU A 125 7.97 -11.28 8.27
CA GLU A 125 8.83 -12.40 8.72
C GLU A 125 8.02 -13.48 9.42
N SER A 126 7.03 -13.10 10.23
CA SER A 126 6.17 -14.08 10.93
C SER A 126 5.38 -14.99 9.99
N TYR A 127 5.18 -14.59 8.75
CA TYR A 127 4.57 -15.40 7.68
C TYR A 127 5.60 -16.07 6.76
N GLY A 128 6.88 -15.90 7.04
CA GLY A 128 7.95 -16.47 6.22
C GLY A 128 8.26 -15.70 4.94
N TYR A 129 7.78 -14.45 4.83
CA TYR A 129 8.13 -13.60 3.69
C TYR A 129 9.56 -13.08 3.83
N ASP A 130 10.30 -13.15 2.74
CA ASP A 130 11.58 -12.47 2.60
C ASP A 130 11.34 -11.09 1.97
N LEU A 131 11.75 -10.06 2.69
CA LEU A 131 11.59 -8.66 2.27
C LEU A 131 12.31 -8.32 0.97
N THR A 132 13.33 -9.08 0.63
CA THR A 132 14.05 -8.91 -0.63
C THR A 132 13.25 -9.42 -1.84
N ASN A 133 12.27 -10.26 -1.60
CA ASN A 133 11.50 -10.94 -2.64
C ASN A 133 10.06 -10.41 -2.79
N ILE A 134 9.52 -9.76 -1.77
CA ILE A 134 8.18 -9.20 -1.87
C ILE A 134 8.20 -7.83 -2.56
N PRO A 135 7.30 -7.56 -3.53
CA PRO A 135 7.16 -6.22 -4.12
C PRO A 135 6.83 -5.18 -3.05
N PHE A 136 7.60 -4.08 -3.02
CA PHE A 136 7.56 -3.15 -1.92
C PHE A 136 7.96 -1.71 -2.35
N PRO A 137 7.15 -1.03 -3.18
CA PRO A 137 7.39 0.39 -3.45
C PRO A 137 7.06 1.26 -2.23
N THR A 138 7.74 2.39 -2.11
CA THR A 138 7.54 3.36 -1.03
C THR A 138 7.02 4.68 -1.60
N GLN A 139 6.02 5.25 -0.93
CA GLN A 139 5.51 6.59 -1.22
C GLN A 139 5.83 7.51 -0.05
N TYR A 140 6.46 8.66 -0.36
CA TYR A 140 6.66 9.73 0.63
C TYR A 140 5.55 10.75 0.44
N ASN A 141 4.55 10.70 1.29
CA ASN A 141 3.36 11.54 1.21
C ASN A 141 3.54 12.87 1.93
N LYS A 142 2.65 13.81 1.65
CA LYS A 142 2.65 15.17 2.23
C LYS A 142 3.87 16.00 1.86
N ARG A 143 4.34 15.86 0.62
CA ARG A 143 5.46 16.65 0.11
C ARG A 143 5.18 18.15 0.01
N ASP A 144 3.91 18.54 0.03
CA ASP A 144 3.41 19.92 0.02
C ASP A 144 3.58 20.66 1.36
N LEU A 145 3.81 19.94 2.44
CA LEU A 145 3.92 20.56 3.77
C LEU A 145 5.29 21.24 3.96
N PRO A 146 5.32 22.40 4.68
CA PRO A 146 6.56 23.16 4.84
C PRO A 146 7.63 22.45 5.69
N ASN A 147 7.24 21.50 6.53
CA ASN A 147 8.13 20.70 7.37
C ASN A 147 8.49 19.33 6.76
N ALA A 148 8.20 19.14 5.46
CA ALA A 148 8.62 17.93 4.77
C ALA A 148 10.15 17.83 4.70
N MET A 149 10.66 16.67 5.10
CA MET A 149 12.10 16.38 5.03
C MET A 149 12.59 16.29 3.59
N SER A 150 13.90 16.46 3.39
CA SER A 150 14.49 16.23 2.07
C SER A 150 14.34 14.78 1.62
N MET A 151 14.26 14.56 0.32
CA MET A 151 14.19 13.19 -0.22
C MET A 151 15.43 12.38 0.13
N ALA A 152 16.61 13.01 0.17
CA ALA A 152 17.85 12.34 0.56
C ALA A 152 17.75 11.78 1.99
N ASP A 153 17.26 12.57 2.94
CA ASP A 153 17.12 12.14 4.33
C ASP A 153 16.05 11.06 4.50
N LEU A 154 14.92 11.20 3.81
CA LEU A 154 13.86 10.18 3.81
C LEU A 154 14.38 8.84 3.26
N ARG A 155 15.06 8.87 2.13
CA ARG A 155 15.63 7.66 1.49
C ARG A 155 16.68 6.99 2.36
N SER A 156 17.57 7.77 2.99
CA SER A 156 18.63 7.21 3.84
C SER A 156 18.08 6.42 5.02
N GLN A 157 16.94 6.83 5.58
CA GLN A 157 16.36 6.22 6.75
C GLN A 157 15.28 5.17 6.42
N LEU A 158 14.53 5.35 5.34
CA LEU A 158 13.36 4.51 5.03
C LEU A 158 13.53 3.63 3.80
N ASN A 159 14.52 3.87 2.97
CA ASN A 159 14.74 3.08 1.75
C ASN A 159 16.20 2.66 1.55
N PRO A 160 16.82 1.99 2.53
CA PRO A 160 18.21 1.54 2.40
C PRO A 160 18.38 0.45 1.32
N MET A 161 17.33 -0.28 0.98
CA MET A 161 17.36 -1.32 -0.06
C MET A 161 17.23 -0.78 -1.48
N GLY A 162 16.93 0.51 -1.65
CA GLY A 162 16.81 1.11 -2.98
C GLY A 162 15.57 0.62 -3.76
N VAL A 163 14.46 0.34 -3.08
CA VAL A 163 13.20 0.00 -3.76
C VAL A 163 12.66 1.21 -4.53
N PRO A 164 11.81 0.99 -5.56
CA PRO A 164 11.15 2.10 -6.22
C PRO A 164 10.42 3.00 -5.23
N ASP A 165 10.64 4.30 -5.30
CA ASP A 165 10.01 5.26 -4.41
C ASP A 165 9.43 6.46 -5.18
N PHE A 166 8.42 7.08 -4.59
CA PHE A 166 7.66 8.15 -5.22
C PHE A 166 7.36 9.25 -4.21
N GLU A 167 7.45 10.48 -4.65
CA GLU A 167 6.92 11.61 -3.92
C GLU A 167 5.40 11.66 -4.08
N GLY A 168 4.68 12.06 -3.04
CA GLY A 168 3.24 12.10 -3.08
C GLY A 168 2.61 13.28 -2.35
N VAL A 169 1.49 13.71 -2.87
CA VAL A 169 0.49 14.55 -2.22
C VAL A 169 -0.86 13.87 -2.47
N ALA A 170 -1.14 12.85 -1.68
CA ALA A 170 -2.25 11.94 -1.93
C ALA A 170 -3.61 12.66 -2.00
N ILE A 171 -3.80 13.69 -1.19
CA ILE A 171 -5.03 14.49 -1.19
C ILE A 171 -5.28 15.18 -2.54
N GLU A 172 -4.23 15.49 -3.29
CA GLU A 172 -4.29 16.06 -4.62
C GLU A 172 -4.11 15.03 -5.73
N GLY A 173 -3.78 13.80 -5.35
CA GLY A 173 -3.56 12.68 -6.28
C GLY A 173 -2.15 12.55 -6.82
N GLN A 174 -1.25 13.45 -6.47
CA GLN A 174 0.14 13.36 -6.90
C GLN A 174 0.80 12.11 -6.33
N GLY A 175 1.42 11.31 -7.17
CA GLY A 175 2.13 10.11 -6.79
C GLY A 175 1.23 8.89 -6.49
N VAL A 176 -0.09 9.03 -6.49
CA VAL A 176 -1.03 7.97 -6.11
C VAL A 176 -1.02 6.84 -7.15
N PHE A 177 -1.30 7.16 -8.42
CA PHE A 177 -1.32 6.15 -9.48
C PHE A 177 0.09 5.68 -9.87
N GLU A 178 1.08 6.54 -9.78
CA GLU A 178 2.48 6.18 -10.03
C GLU A 178 2.94 5.09 -9.06
N THR A 179 2.64 5.25 -7.79
CA THR A 179 2.99 4.26 -6.75
C THR A 179 2.21 2.96 -6.93
N LEU A 180 0.90 3.04 -7.14
CA LEU A 180 0.06 1.87 -7.38
C LEU A 180 0.48 1.13 -8.65
N GLY A 181 0.76 1.86 -9.72
CA GLY A 181 1.23 1.28 -10.98
C GLY A 181 2.54 0.52 -10.84
N ALA A 182 3.50 1.10 -10.10
CA ALA A 182 4.76 0.42 -9.82
C ALA A 182 4.56 -0.83 -8.97
N GLY A 183 3.75 -0.75 -7.91
CA GLY A 183 3.45 -1.90 -7.06
C GLY A 183 2.75 -3.02 -7.82
N SER A 184 1.75 -2.69 -8.62
CA SER A 184 1.02 -3.65 -9.45
C SER A 184 1.92 -4.33 -10.47
N LYS A 185 2.78 -3.56 -11.14
CA LYS A 185 3.75 -4.09 -12.10
C LYS A 185 4.74 -5.05 -11.44
N MET A 186 5.26 -4.69 -10.27
CA MET A 186 6.18 -5.55 -9.51
C MET A 186 5.51 -6.85 -9.10
N VAL A 187 4.25 -6.81 -8.64
CA VAL A 187 3.47 -8.00 -8.29
C VAL A 187 3.31 -8.92 -9.49
N VAL A 188 2.92 -8.38 -10.64
CA VAL A 188 2.76 -9.15 -11.87
C VAL A 188 4.07 -9.77 -12.33
N GLN A 189 5.18 -9.03 -12.24
CA GLN A 189 6.51 -9.54 -12.57
C GLN A 189 6.94 -10.69 -11.67
N ALA A 190 6.59 -10.65 -10.39
CA ALA A 190 6.90 -11.70 -9.43
C ALA A 190 6.11 -13.00 -9.69
N LEU A 191 5.02 -12.94 -10.45
CA LEU A 191 4.21 -14.10 -10.86
C LEU A 191 4.72 -14.80 -12.13
N SER A 192 5.71 -14.24 -12.76
CA SER A 192 6.20 -14.70 -14.08
C SER A 192 7.30 -15.76 -13.97
#